data_35ed539f5ec348302fd0a52812e218cb
#
_entry.id   35ed539f5ec348302fd0a52812e218cb
#
_cell.length_a   1.000
_cell.length_b   1.000
_cell.length_c   1.000
_cell.angle_alpha   90.00
_cell.angle_beta   90.00
_cell.angle_gamma   90.00
#
_symmetry.space_group_name_H-M   'P 1'
#
loop_
_entity.id
_entity.type
_entity.pdbx_description
1 polymer ?
#
loop_
_entity_poly.entity_id
_entity_poly.type
_entity_poly.pdbx_seq_one_letter_code
_entity_poly.pdbx_strand_id
1 'polypeptide(L)'
;AYPWGDEPPDSRRGNFGGNRWDPMSVTATPLGDSAFGLSQLVGNGWEWTSTPFQPFPGFQTFSFYPGYSARFFGDDHYVLKGASPRTDARLLRRSFRNWFRPSFPYVYAGFRCVEV
;
A
#
# COMPACT_ATOMS: atom_id res chain seq x y z
N ALA A 1 10.72 3.63 -10.00
CA ALA A 1 9.44 4.15 -9.50
C ALA A 1 8.73 3.12 -8.63
N TYR A 2 8.90 1.85 -8.92
CA TYR A 2 8.28 0.72 -8.23
C TYR A 2 9.34 -0.16 -7.56
N PRO A 3 8.97 -1.13 -6.70
CA PRO A 3 9.95 -2.04 -6.10
C PRO A 3 10.82 -2.77 -7.12
N TRP A 4 10.25 -3.13 -8.26
CA TRP A 4 10.93 -3.85 -9.36
C TRP A 4 11.67 -2.95 -10.37
N GLY A 5 11.58 -1.63 -10.24
CA GLY A 5 12.19 -0.67 -11.17
C GLY A 5 11.19 0.30 -11.78
N ASP A 6 11.36 0.66 -13.04
CA ASP A 6 10.57 1.72 -13.71
C ASP A 6 9.51 1.17 -14.68
N GLU A 7 9.49 -0.12 -14.92
CA GLU A 7 8.49 -0.74 -15.80
C GLU A 7 7.08 -0.53 -15.25
N PRO A 8 6.10 -0.22 -16.09
CA PRO A 8 4.72 -0.04 -15.66
C PRO A 8 4.17 -1.28 -14.93
N PRO A 9 3.27 -1.09 -13.95
CA PRO A 9 2.60 -2.20 -13.28
C PRO A 9 1.78 -3.05 -14.26
N ASP A 10 1.93 -4.36 -14.16
CA ASP A 10 1.12 -5.33 -14.90
C ASP A 10 0.85 -6.58 -14.03
N SER A 11 0.02 -7.49 -14.52
CA SER A 11 -0.40 -8.69 -13.79
C SER A 11 0.72 -9.70 -13.47
N ARG A 12 1.88 -9.55 -14.09
CA ARG A 12 3.05 -10.40 -13.83
C ARG A 12 3.88 -9.88 -12.63
N ARG A 13 3.56 -8.69 -12.13
CA ARG A 13 4.31 -7.98 -11.10
C ARG A 13 3.58 -7.90 -9.76
N GLY A 14 2.28 -8.25 -9.74
CA GLY A 14 1.51 -8.22 -8.52
C GLY A 14 0.03 -8.51 -8.73
N ASN A 15 -0.67 -8.73 -7.65
CA ASN A 15 -2.11 -8.95 -7.64
C ASN A 15 -2.85 -7.65 -7.30
N PHE A 16 -3.22 -6.90 -8.32
CA PHE A 16 -3.97 -5.63 -8.25
C PHE A 16 -4.84 -5.47 -9.50
N GLY A 17 -5.60 -4.41 -9.58
CA GLY A 17 -6.40 -4.08 -10.76
C GLY A 17 -7.72 -4.83 -10.88
N GLY A 18 -8.13 -5.59 -9.87
CA GLY A 18 -9.42 -6.26 -9.83
C GLY A 18 -9.54 -7.55 -10.66
N ASN A 19 -8.45 -8.04 -11.26
CA ASN A 19 -8.47 -9.26 -12.07
C ASN A 19 -8.64 -10.52 -11.24
N ARG A 20 -8.23 -10.49 -10.00
CA ARG A 20 -8.32 -11.59 -9.04
C ARG A 20 -8.63 -11.00 -7.66
N TRP A 21 -9.57 -11.61 -6.95
CA TRP A 21 -9.99 -11.13 -5.63
C TRP A 21 -9.30 -11.86 -4.49
N ASP A 22 -8.92 -13.12 -4.71
CA ASP A 22 -8.24 -13.93 -3.71
C ASP A 22 -6.75 -13.62 -3.67
N PRO A 23 -6.12 -13.78 -2.50
CA PRO A 23 -4.67 -13.74 -2.41
C PRO A 23 -4.03 -14.78 -3.30
N MET A 24 -2.85 -14.47 -3.82
CA MET A 24 -2.02 -15.42 -4.55
C MET A 24 -0.78 -15.81 -3.75
N SER A 25 -0.13 -16.88 -4.15
CA SER A 25 1.14 -17.29 -3.56
C SER A 25 2.14 -16.13 -3.61
N VAL A 26 2.92 -15.98 -2.55
CA VAL A 26 3.96 -14.96 -2.45
C VAL A 26 5.05 -15.09 -3.53
N THR A 27 5.18 -16.26 -4.13
CA THR A 27 6.15 -16.52 -5.21
C THR A 27 5.54 -16.46 -6.62
N ALA A 28 4.26 -16.08 -6.74
CA ALA A 28 3.54 -16.12 -8.02
C ALA A 28 3.98 -15.05 -9.03
N THR A 29 4.54 -13.93 -8.56
CA THR A 29 4.91 -12.79 -9.41
C THR A 29 6.36 -12.35 -9.20
N PRO A 30 7.34 -13.18 -9.59
CA PRO A 30 8.76 -12.87 -9.35
C PRO A 30 9.25 -11.61 -10.09
N LEU A 31 8.59 -11.21 -11.18
CA LEU A 31 8.90 -9.94 -11.87
C LEU A 31 8.53 -8.69 -11.04
N GLY A 32 7.75 -8.85 -9.99
CA GLY A 32 7.41 -7.80 -9.03
C GLY A 32 8.36 -7.72 -7.84
N ASP A 33 9.33 -8.60 -7.75
CA ASP A 33 10.28 -8.59 -6.65
C ASP A 33 11.16 -7.33 -6.68
N SER A 34 11.52 -6.86 -5.50
CA SER A 34 12.43 -5.72 -5.38
C SER A 34 13.87 -6.14 -5.69
N ALA A 35 14.73 -5.15 -5.89
CA ALA A 35 16.17 -5.38 -6.04
C ALA A 35 16.82 -6.06 -4.83
N PHE A 36 16.13 -6.08 -3.69
CA PHE A 36 16.55 -6.75 -2.46
C PHE A 36 15.93 -8.14 -2.28
N GLY A 37 15.23 -8.65 -3.30
CA GLY A 37 14.59 -9.96 -3.25
C GLY A 37 13.31 -10.02 -2.41
N LEU A 38 12.67 -8.89 -2.15
CA LEU A 38 11.39 -8.86 -1.43
C LEU A 38 10.23 -9.03 -2.39
N SER A 39 9.44 -10.07 -2.17
CA SER A 39 8.28 -10.42 -3.00
C SER A 39 7.00 -9.76 -2.49
N GLN A 40 6.05 -9.53 -3.40
CA GLN A 40 4.68 -9.07 -3.11
C GLN A 40 4.62 -7.75 -2.31
N LEU A 41 5.52 -6.81 -2.60
CA LEU A 41 5.48 -5.48 -1.98
C LEU A 41 4.35 -4.61 -2.51
N VAL A 42 3.75 -4.98 -3.65
CA VAL A 42 2.65 -4.25 -4.27
C VAL A 42 1.54 -5.23 -4.65
N GLY A 43 0.33 -4.92 -4.21
CA GLY A 43 -0.83 -5.78 -4.43
C GLY A 43 -0.96 -6.90 -3.41
N ASN A 44 -1.85 -7.84 -3.68
CA ASN A 44 -2.15 -9.02 -2.88
C ASN A 44 -2.75 -8.76 -1.49
N GLY A 45 -2.53 -7.60 -0.92
CA GLY A 45 -3.05 -7.13 0.37
C GLY A 45 -2.26 -5.94 0.87
N TRP A 46 -2.93 -5.05 1.56
CA TRP A 46 -2.28 -3.98 2.29
C TRP A 46 -1.41 -4.56 3.40
N GLU A 47 -0.35 -3.87 3.74
CA GLU A 47 0.52 -4.25 4.85
C GLU A 47 0.52 -3.15 5.91
N TRP A 48 0.22 -3.53 7.15
CA TRP A 48 0.31 -2.66 8.29
C TRP A 48 1.74 -2.23 8.54
N THR A 49 1.92 -0.97 8.85
CA THR A 49 3.18 -0.43 9.35
C THR A 49 3.03 0.02 10.80
N SER A 50 4.13 0.19 11.50
CA SER A 50 4.17 0.79 12.84
C SER A 50 4.10 2.32 12.81
N THR A 51 3.93 2.93 11.65
CA THR A 51 3.93 4.38 11.47
C THR A 51 2.54 4.95 11.66
N PRO A 52 2.30 5.83 12.63
CA PRO A 52 1.06 6.61 12.71
C PRO A 52 0.83 7.44 11.45
N PHE A 53 -0.43 7.59 11.07
CA PHE A 53 -0.77 8.38 9.90
C PHE A 53 -0.59 9.87 10.19
N GLN A 54 0.41 10.47 9.59
CA GLN A 54 0.79 11.88 9.74
C GLN A 54 0.97 12.55 8.37
N PRO A 55 0.85 13.87 8.29
CA PRO A 55 1.11 14.59 7.04
C PRO A 55 2.59 14.46 6.66
N PHE A 56 2.85 14.46 5.36
CA PHE A 56 4.21 14.66 4.86
C PHE A 56 4.69 16.09 5.17
N PRO A 57 5.99 16.31 5.34
CA PRO A 57 6.53 17.66 5.49
C PRO A 57 6.05 18.59 4.37
N GLY A 58 5.57 19.77 4.75
CA GLY A 58 5.05 20.75 3.80
C GLY A 58 3.60 20.50 3.35
N PHE A 59 2.91 19.51 3.91
CA PHE A 59 1.51 19.28 3.59
C PHE A 59 0.65 20.50 3.92
N GLN A 60 -0.24 20.87 2.98
CA GLN A 60 -1.32 21.83 3.18
C GLN A 60 -2.62 21.21 2.66
N THR A 61 -3.69 21.39 3.43
CA THR A 61 -5.01 20.92 2.99
C THR A 61 -5.48 21.69 1.75
N PHE A 62 -6.18 20.99 0.87
CA PHE A 62 -6.83 21.66 -0.27
C PHE A 62 -7.89 22.66 0.22
N SER A 63 -7.85 23.88 -0.29
CA SER A 63 -8.83 24.92 0.07
C SER A 63 -10.26 24.55 -0.30
N PHE A 64 -10.43 23.77 -1.37
CA PHE A 64 -11.74 23.29 -1.83
C PHE A 64 -12.21 22.01 -1.14
N TYR A 65 -11.33 21.31 -0.42
CA TYR A 65 -11.69 20.11 0.34
C TYR A 65 -10.81 19.95 1.60
N PRO A 66 -11.01 20.83 2.58
CA PRO A 66 -10.13 20.90 3.76
C PRO A 66 -10.22 19.64 4.66
N GLY A 67 -11.34 18.92 4.60
CA GLY A 67 -11.53 17.69 5.38
C GLY A 67 -10.85 16.43 4.82
N TYR A 68 -10.28 16.48 3.62
CA TYR A 68 -9.66 15.31 3.02
C TYR A 68 -8.34 14.96 3.72
N SER A 69 -8.27 13.79 4.27
CA SER A 69 -7.14 13.22 5.02
C SER A 69 -6.83 13.87 6.37
N ALA A 70 -6.90 15.20 6.50
CA ALA A 70 -6.40 15.93 7.67
C ALA A 70 -6.99 15.46 9.01
N ARG A 71 -8.28 15.17 9.05
CA ARG A 71 -8.98 14.68 10.27
C ARG A 71 -8.55 13.30 10.72
N PHE A 72 -7.84 12.55 9.89
CA PHE A 72 -7.35 11.20 10.20
C PHE A 72 -5.92 11.19 10.72
N PHE A 73 -5.24 12.34 10.73
CA PHE A 73 -3.92 12.44 11.33
C PHE A 73 -4.02 12.28 12.84
N GLY A 74 -3.13 11.48 13.40
CA GLY A 74 -3.09 11.22 14.83
C GLY A 74 -2.61 9.82 15.15
N ASP A 75 -2.66 9.48 16.44
CA ASP A 75 -2.08 8.24 16.96
C ASP A 75 -3.02 7.04 16.85
N ASP A 76 -4.27 7.24 16.42
CA ASP A 76 -5.27 6.17 16.31
C ASP A 76 -5.40 5.58 14.90
N HIS A 77 -4.78 6.19 13.89
CA HIS A 77 -4.70 5.67 12.53
C HIS A 77 -3.24 5.35 12.18
N TYR A 78 -3.05 4.21 11.55
CA TYR A 78 -1.73 3.76 11.11
C TYR A 78 -1.67 3.63 9.60
N VAL A 79 -0.49 3.84 9.06
CA VAL A 79 -0.24 3.74 7.62
C VAL A 79 -0.27 2.28 7.19
N LEU A 80 -0.93 2.02 6.06
CA LEU A 80 -0.84 0.78 5.31
C LEU A 80 -0.14 1.06 3.98
N LYS A 81 0.69 0.13 3.57
CA LYS A 81 1.42 0.18 2.31
C LYS A 81 1.07 -1.00 1.42
N GLY A 82 1.48 -0.95 0.17
CA GLY A 82 1.44 -2.06 -0.76
C GLY A 82 0.30 -2.01 -1.76
N ALA A 83 -0.90 -2.11 -1.36
CA ALA A 83 -2.12 -2.16 -2.15
C ALA A 83 -2.86 -3.50 -2.02
N SER A 84 -4.11 -3.54 -2.43
CA SER A 84 -4.95 -4.74 -2.41
C SER A 84 -5.19 -5.28 -3.83
N PRO A 85 -5.77 -6.47 -3.97
CA PRO A 85 -6.19 -6.99 -5.27
C PRO A 85 -7.15 -6.07 -6.04
N ARG A 86 -7.86 -5.20 -5.32
CA ARG A 86 -8.83 -4.25 -5.90
C ARG A 86 -8.25 -2.89 -6.26
N THR A 87 -7.02 -2.62 -5.89
CA THR A 87 -6.41 -1.32 -6.12
C THR A 87 -6.09 -1.13 -7.59
N ASP A 88 -6.55 -0.03 -8.17
CA ASP A 88 -6.27 0.32 -9.56
C ASP A 88 -4.77 0.60 -9.75
N ALA A 89 -4.21 0.09 -10.84
CA ALA A 89 -2.79 0.24 -11.16
C ALA A 89 -2.34 1.70 -11.24
N ARG A 90 -3.22 2.62 -11.62
CA ARG A 90 -2.93 4.07 -11.71
C ARG A 90 -2.63 4.71 -10.34
N LEU A 91 -3.03 4.08 -9.25
CA LEU A 91 -2.77 4.57 -7.90
C LEU A 91 -1.40 4.12 -7.36
N LEU A 92 -0.79 3.12 -7.98
CA LEU A 92 0.44 2.51 -7.49
C LEU A 92 1.62 3.46 -7.66
N ARG A 93 2.22 3.86 -6.55
CA ARG A 93 3.43 4.68 -6.47
C ARG A 93 4.03 4.58 -5.08
N ARG A 94 5.29 4.92 -4.92
CA ARG A 94 6.00 4.82 -3.63
C ARG A 94 5.36 5.64 -2.52
N SER A 95 4.78 6.79 -2.84
CA SER A 95 4.11 7.66 -1.87
C SER A 95 2.68 7.21 -1.53
N PHE A 96 2.12 6.25 -2.29
CA PHE A 96 0.76 5.78 -2.06
C PHE A 96 0.66 5.07 -0.72
N ARG A 97 -0.26 5.50 0.10
CA ARG A 97 -0.53 4.95 1.43
C ARG A 97 -2.01 4.98 1.72
N ASN A 98 -2.44 4.05 2.52
CA ASN A 98 -3.77 4.01 3.09
C ASN A 98 -3.65 4.18 4.61
N TRP A 99 -4.77 4.34 5.30
CA TRP A 99 -4.77 4.49 6.75
C TRP A 99 -6.07 3.93 7.33
N PHE A 100 -5.95 3.21 8.43
CA PHE A 100 -7.07 2.70 9.19
C PHE A 100 -6.70 2.65 10.67
N ARG A 101 -7.71 2.53 11.52
CA ARG A 101 -7.52 2.13 12.92
C ARG A 101 -7.16 0.65 12.98
N PRO A 102 -6.27 0.22 13.89
CA PRO A 102 -5.90 -1.20 14.01
C PRO A 102 -7.08 -2.13 14.27
N SER A 103 -8.14 -1.61 14.91
CA SER A 103 -9.36 -2.37 15.19
C SER A 103 -10.33 -2.50 14.01
N PHE A 104 -10.05 -1.86 12.86
CA PHE A 104 -10.93 -1.91 11.71
C PHE A 104 -10.78 -3.26 10.97
N PRO A 105 -11.83 -4.13 10.94
CA PRO A 105 -11.67 -5.51 10.48
C PRO A 105 -11.93 -5.70 8.97
N TYR A 106 -12.35 -4.65 8.26
CA TYR A 106 -12.87 -4.76 6.88
C TYR A 106 -11.84 -4.39 5.80
N VAL A 107 -10.57 -4.40 6.15
CA VAL A 107 -9.50 -4.11 5.20
C VAL A 107 -8.75 -5.39 4.83
N TYR A 108 -8.42 -5.53 3.55
CA TYR A 108 -7.55 -6.59 3.04
C TYR A 108 -6.10 -6.29 3.43
N ALA A 109 -5.74 -6.67 4.64
CA ALA A 109 -4.43 -6.33 5.19
C ALA A 109 -3.79 -7.49 5.92
N GLY A 110 -2.49 -7.55 5.84
CA GLY A 110 -1.60 -8.40 6.61
C GLY A 110 -0.43 -7.59 7.13
N PHE A 111 0.67 -8.26 7.41
CA PHE A 111 1.91 -7.62 7.84
C PHE A 111 3.10 -8.51 7.49
N ARG A 112 4.27 -7.93 7.48
CA ARG A 112 5.54 -8.67 7.47
C ARG A 112 6.44 -8.17 8.59
N CYS A 113 7.21 -9.08 9.16
CA CYS A 113 8.20 -8.75 10.17
C CYS A 113 9.49 -8.25 9.51
N VAL A 114 10.18 -7.36 10.20
CA VAL A 114 11.52 -6.91 9.84
C VAL A 114 12.45 -7.07 11.04
N GLU A 115 13.69 -7.42 10.79
CA GLU A 115 14.71 -7.35 11.81
C GLU A 115 15.23 -5.92 11.94
N VAL A 116 15.46 -5.51 13.14
CA VAL A 116 16.00 -4.18 13.47
C VAL A 116 17.33 -4.31 14.18
#